data_76ba3cc700366b243c4768fb90b9d240
#
_entry.id   76ba3cc700366b243c4768fb90b9d240
#
_cell.length_a   1.000
_cell.length_b   1.000
_cell.length_c   1.000
_cell.angle_alpha   90.00
_cell.angle_beta   90.00
_cell.angle_gamma   90.00
#
_symmetry.space_group_name_H-M   'P 1'
#
loop_
_entity.id
_entity.type
_entity.pdbx_description
1 polymer ?
#
loop_
_entity_poly.entity_id
_entity_poly.type
_entity_poly.pdbx_seq_one_letter_code
_entity_poly.pdbx_strand_id
1 'polypeptide(L)'
;MASKTAVISWGSGEDGQLGIGNNEEKEWVCTITSLLSNEVSSVVAGSRNSLAICEDGKLFTWGWNQRGTLGHLPETKTENIPSQVKALASVKIVQAAIGGWHCLAVDNQGQAYAGCGEEPERKADTGKPVRRDIVIPQRCVPKLSVRQVAAGGTHSVVLTREGHVWTWGQPWPPGDIKQISTPVRVQGLDSVRTITVGAFHNLALLDDGVLMAWGNNEYGQLGTGDTQPRSQPIPVQGLSGLTLVDIAAGGWHSTALTDDGEVYGWGRGEHGRLGFGDDKSSKMVPQRVQLLAGEDIVQVSCGGTHSVALTKDGRMYSFGRGDHGRLGYGRKVTTGHPAEVTHNLRQPPEDLSSNETEGRWCAKLVACGGRHTLAIVEWRGS
;
A
#
# COMPACT_ATOMS: atom_id res chain seq x y z
N MET A 1 11.97 10.64 27.55
CA MET A 1 12.14 11.54 26.39
C MET A 1 11.17 11.09 25.32
N ALA A 2 10.41 12.00 24.67
CA ALA A 2 9.57 11.61 23.55
C ALA A 2 10.47 11.13 22.41
N SER A 3 10.22 9.95 21.86
CA SER A 3 10.98 9.42 20.73
C SER A 3 10.73 10.33 19.53
N LYS A 4 11.80 10.69 18.82
CA LYS A 4 11.66 11.46 17.58
C LYS A 4 11.27 10.56 16.45
N THR A 5 10.18 10.90 15.79
CA THR A 5 9.66 10.19 14.63
C THR A 5 9.65 11.09 13.40
N ALA A 6 9.78 10.51 12.23
CA ALA A 6 9.69 11.22 10.96
C ALA A 6 9.06 10.30 9.90
N VAL A 7 8.53 10.92 8.85
CA VAL A 7 8.18 10.23 7.61
C VAL A 7 9.25 10.51 6.59
N ILE A 8 9.75 9.45 5.95
CA ILE A 8 10.76 9.51 4.91
C ILE A 8 10.22 8.96 3.60
N SER A 9 10.77 9.42 2.49
CA SER A 9 10.37 9.01 1.15
C SER A 9 11.56 8.95 0.19
N TRP A 10 11.43 8.16 -0.88
CA TRP A 10 12.39 8.11 -1.98
C TRP A 10 11.74 7.51 -3.24
N GLY A 11 12.39 7.71 -4.38
CA GLY A 11 11.93 7.24 -5.67
C GLY A 11 11.50 8.36 -6.60
N SER A 12 10.51 8.10 -7.44
CA SER A 12 9.97 9.09 -8.37
C SER A 12 9.27 10.23 -7.63
N GLY A 13 9.56 11.46 -8.03
CA GLY A 13 8.91 12.68 -7.55
C GLY A 13 8.11 13.43 -8.62
N GLU A 14 7.99 12.88 -9.82
CA GLU A 14 7.37 13.52 -10.97
C GLU A 14 5.96 14.08 -10.68
N ASP A 15 5.20 13.36 -9.88
CA ASP A 15 3.84 13.76 -9.48
C ASP A 15 3.79 14.44 -8.10
N GLY A 16 4.94 14.70 -7.47
CA GLY A 16 5.02 15.24 -6.12
C GLY A 16 4.79 14.20 -5.03
N GLN A 17 4.76 12.90 -5.35
CA GLN A 17 4.44 11.81 -4.42
C GLN A 17 5.43 11.64 -3.27
N LEU A 18 6.61 12.27 -3.33
CA LEU A 18 7.58 12.24 -2.24
C LEU A 18 7.25 13.25 -1.12
N GLY A 19 6.43 14.26 -1.39
CA GLY A 19 5.98 15.22 -0.37
C GLY A 19 7.05 16.17 0.15
N ILE A 20 8.15 16.38 -0.58
CA ILE A 20 9.34 17.12 -0.15
C ILE A 20 9.39 18.57 -0.64
N GLY A 21 8.30 19.09 -1.22
CA GLY A 21 8.17 20.47 -1.69
C GLY A 21 8.68 20.74 -3.10
N ASN A 22 9.08 19.69 -3.82
CA ASN A 22 9.45 19.74 -5.23
C ASN A 22 9.06 18.44 -5.95
N ASN A 23 9.26 18.38 -7.25
CA ASN A 23 8.94 17.21 -8.08
C ASN A 23 10.20 16.49 -8.56
N GLU A 24 11.27 16.56 -7.79
CA GLU A 24 12.53 15.89 -8.09
C GLU A 24 12.47 14.41 -7.71
N GLU A 25 13.16 13.60 -8.51
CA GLU A 25 13.48 12.22 -8.20
C GLU A 25 14.54 12.13 -7.10
N LYS A 26 14.40 11.17 -6.19
CA LYS A 26 15.37 10.93 -5.12
C LYS A 26 15.78 9.46 -5.06
N GLU A 27 17.06 9.22 -5.24
CA GLU A 27 17.67 7.88 -5.17
C GLU A 27 18.01 7.45 -3.74
N TRP A 28 17.86 8.35 -2.78
CA TRP A 28 18.13 8.16 -1.35
C TRP A 28 17.02 8.71 -0.48
N VAL A 29 17.04 8.29 0.76
CA VAL A 29 16.04 8.68 1.77
C VAL A 29 16.00 10.20 1.98
N CYS A 30 14.81 10.77 1.93
CA CYS A 30 14.52 12.18 2.22
C CYS A 30 13.46 12.29 3.32
N THR A 31 13.61 13.25 4.21
CA THR A 31 12.60 13.55 5.24
C THR A 31 11.51 14.45 4.69
N ILE A 32 10.25 14.12 4.99
CA ILE A 32 9.11 14.99 4.72
C ILE A 32 8.99 16.00 5.87
N THR A 33 9.60 17.16 5.71
CA THR A 33 9.74 18.15 6.78
C THR A 33 8.41 18.73 7.26
N SER A 34 7.44 18.86 6.37
CA SER A 34 6.11 19.38 6.72
C SER A 34 5.29 18.45 7.63
N LEU A 35 5.69 17.19 7.78
CA LEU A 35 5.05 16.23 8.68
C LEU A 35 5.76 16.07 10.02
N LEU A 36 6.90 16.73 10.26
CA LEU A 36 7.68 16.59 11.50
C LEU A 36 6.93 17.03 12.77
N SER A 37 6.00 17.97 12.64
CA SER A 37 5.15 18.43 13.75
C SER A 37 3.93 17.55 14.00
N ASN A 38 3.73 16.50 13.21
CA ASN A 38 2.58 15.60 13.30
C ASN A 38 3.03 14.23 13.79
N GLU A 39 2.25 13.65 14.68
CA GLU A 39 2.44 12.27 15.14
C GLU A 39 1.79 11.32 14.13
N VAL A 40 2.57 10.92 13.11
CA VAL A 40 2.08 10.04 12.03
C VAL A 40 2.11 8.59 12.52
N SER A 41 0.95 7.93 12.44
CA SER A 41 0.77 6.53 12.83
C SER A 41 0.77 5.56 11.65
N SER A 42 0.44 6.02 10.44
CA SER A 42 0.37 5.19 9.25
C SER A 42 0.70 5.99 7.99
N VAL A 43 1.32 5.32 7.03
CA VAL A 43 1.54 5.84 5.68
C VAL A 43 1.13 4.79 4.66
N VAL A 44 0.61 5.25 3.52
CA VAL A 44 0.22 4.39 2.40
C VAL A 44 0.71 5.05 1.11
N ALA A 45 1.28 4.25 0.23
CA ALA A 45 1.73 4.67 -1.09
C ALA A 45 0.85 4.05 -2.17
N GLY A 46 0.27 4.90 -3.00
CA GLY A 46 -0.51 4.50 -4.17
C GLY A 46 0.33 4.43 -5.44
N SER A 47 -0.33 4.37 -6.59
CA SER A 47 0.37 4.31 -7.87
C SER A 47 1.26 5.54 -8.11
N ARG A 48 0.72 6.74 -7.87
CA ARG A 48 1.37 8.04 -8.13
C ARG A 48 1.17 9.07 -7.01
N ASN A 49 0.70 8.61 -5.86
CA ASN A 49 0.32 9.46 -4.74
C ASN A 49 0.57 8.76 -3.40
N SER A 50 0.39 9.50 -2.34
CA SER A 50 0.73 9.08 -0.98
C SER A 50 -0.26 9.64 0.02
N LEU A 51 -0.41 8.98 1.16
CA LEU A 51 -1.17 9.49 2.29
C LEU A 51 -0.50 9.16 3.62
N ALA A 52 -0.85 9.94 4.63
CA ALA A 52 -0.46 9.73 6.02
C ALA A 52 -1.66 9.93 6.94
N ILE A 53 -1.76 9.09 7.95
CA ILE A 53 -2.74 9.19 9.03
C ILE A 53 -2.00 9.51 10.31
N CYS A 54 -2.47 10.54 11.04
CA CYS A 54 -1.93 10.92 12.34
C CYS A 54 -2.66 10.19 13.48
N GLU A 55 -2.06 10.14 14.65
CA GLU A 55 -2.66 9.52 15.84
C GLU A 55 -3.99 10.17 16.25
N ASP A 56 -4.14 11.46 15.99
CA ASP A 56 -5.39 12.20 16.22
C ASP A 56 -6.47 11.94 15.15
N GLY A 57 -6.17 11.15 14.14
CA GLY A 57 -7.08 10.78 13.05
C GLY A 57 -7.10 11.73 11.86
N LYS A 58 -6.24 12.75 11.83
CA LYS A 58 -6.09 13.60 10.64
C LYS A 58 -5.49 12.83 9.48
N LEU A 59 -6.03 13.06 8.29
CA LEU A 59 -5.58 12.46 7.04
C LEU A 59 -4.91 13.51 6.18
N PHE A 60 -3.68 13.22 5.73
CA PHE A 60 -2.92 14.02 4.77
C PHE A 60 -2.73 13.23 3.48
N THR A 61 -2.84 13.91 2.34
CA THR A 61 -2.64 13.33 1.02
C THR A 61 -1.74 14.23 0.16
N TRP A 62 -1.00 13.64 -0.78
CA TRP A 62 -0.15 14.36 -1.74
C TRP A 62 0.17 13.51 -2.95
N GLY A 63 0.71 14.13 -3.99
CA GLY A 63 1.04 13.48 -5.24
C GLY A 63 0.07 13.81 -6.37
N TRP A 64 -0.18 12.86 -7.24
CA TRP A 64 -1.05 13.00 -8.40
C TRP A 64 -2.51 13.26 -8.01
N ASN A 65 -3.14 14.24 -8.67
CA ASN A 65 -4.48 14.71 -8.30
C ASN A 65 -5.38 15.05 -9.50
N GLN A 66 -5.06 14.60 -10.70
CA GLN A 66 -5.83 14.99 -11.90
C GLN A 66 -7.30 14.58 -11.88
N ARG A 67 -7.66 13.60 -11.05
CA ARG A 67 -9.05 13.17 -10.85
C ARG A 67 -9.59 13.54 -9.47
N GLY A 68 -8.95 14.48 -8.78
CA GLY A 68 -9.30 14.83 -7.41
C GLY A 68 -9.04 13.73 -6.39
N THR A 69 -8.13 12.80 -6.70
CA THR A 69 -7.80 11.62 -5.86
C THR A 69 -7.40 11.99 -4.43
N LEU A 70 -6.81 13.18 -4.23
CA LEU A 70 -6.33 13.63 -2.93
C LEU A 70 -7.44 14.12 -1.98
N GLY A 71 -8.65 14.34 -2.50
CA GLY A 71 -9.83 14.62 -1.66
C GLY A 71 -9.92 16.03 -1.10
N HIS A 72 -9.26 17.04 -1.69
CA HIS A 72 -9.34 18.43 -1.26
C HIS A 72 -9.34 19.45 -2.39
N LEU A 73 -9.83 20.66 -2.08
CA LEU A 73 -9.89 21.81 -2.97
C LEU A 73 -8.82 22.84 -2.60
N PRO A 74 -8.36 23.66 -3.54
CA PRO A 74 -8.74 23.69 -4.95
C PRO A 74 -8.21 22.48 -5.71
N GLU A 75 -8.84 22.18 -6.86
CA GLU A 75 -8.36 21.15 -7.76
C GLU A 75 -7.00 21.52 -8.34
N THR A 76 -6.02 20.66 -8.11
CA THR A 76 -4.68 20.76 -8.62
C THR A 76 -4.35 19.53 -9.48
N LYS A 77 -3.35 19.61 -10.33
CA LYS A 77 -2.87 18.44 -11.10
C LYS A 77 -2.01 17.52 -10.25
N THR A 78 -1.15 18.12 -9.46
CA THR A 78 -0.24 17.43 -8.53
C THR A 78 -0.03 18.31 -7.29
N GLU A 79 0.28 17.68 -6.17
CA GLU A 79 0.66 18.36 -4.95
C GLU A 79 1.92 17.72 -4.38
N ASN A 80 2.95 18.51 -4.15
CA ASN A 80 4.24 18.02 -3.67
C ASN A 80 4.49 18.29 -2.18
N ILE A 81 3.48 18.75 -1.48
CA ILE A 81 3.49 18.94 -0.02
C ILE A 81 2.26 18.25 0.55
N PRO A 82 2.38 17.44 1.63
CA PRO A 82 1.24 16.89 2.32
C PRO A 82 0.23 17.94 2.74
N SER A 83 -1.04 17.74 2.40
CA SER A 83 -2.14 18.62 2.77
C SER A 83 -3.25 17.84 3.44
N GLN A 84 -3.80 18.39 4.53
CA GLN A 84 -4.90 17.76 5.26
C GLN A 84 -6.17 17.69 4.43
N VAL A 85 -6.84 16.55 4.46
CA VAL A 85 -8.18 16.38 3.88
C VAL A 85 -9.20 17.01 4.83
N LYS A 86 -9.51 18.30 4.63
CA LYS A 86 -10.33 19.10 5.53
C LYS A 86 -11.77 18.61 5.63
N ALA A 87 -12.30 18.01 4.56
CA ALA A 87 -13.65 17.45 4.55
C ALA A 87 -13.83 16.30 5.56
N LEU A 88 -12.76 15.66 6.01
CA LEU A 88 -12.74 14.60 7.02
C LEU A 88 -12.19 15.08 8.39
N ALA A 89 -12.02 16.38 8.58
CA ALA A 89 -11.44 16.92 9.81
C ALA A 89 -12.30 16.68 11.07
N SER A 90 -13.59 16.45 10.91
CA SER A 90 -14.54 16.19 12.01
C SER A 90 -14.61 14.73 12.44
N VAL A 91 -13.96 13.82 11.73
CA VAL A 91 -13.95 12.39 12.02
C VAL A 91 -12.53 11.89 12.27
N LYS A 92 -12.40 10.85 13.08
CA LYS A 92 -11.12 10.22 13.35
C LYS A 92 -10.89 9.07 12.35
N ILE A 93 -10.07 9.31 11.33
CA ILE A 93 -9.67 8.28 10.38
C ILE A 93 -8.68 7.32 11.05
N VAL A 94 -8.92 6.03 10.93
CA VAL A 94 -8.10 4.98 11.54
C VAL A 94 -7.36 4.12 10.52
N GLN A 95 -7.85 4.07 9.28
CA GLN A 95 -7.19 3.34 8.20
C GLN A 95 -7.64 3.92 6.86
N ALA A 96 -6.76 3.91 5.87
CA ALA A 96 -7.04 4.40 4.53
C ALA A 96 -6.26 3.59 3.49
N ALA A 97 -6.72 3.66 2.26
CA ALA A 97 -6.09 3.04 1.12
C ALA A 97 -6.11 3.99 -0.08
N ILE A 98 -5.11 3.86 -0.92
CA ILE A 98 -4.98 4.64 -2.14
C ILE A 98 -4.56 3.71 -3.28
N GLY A 99 -5.36 3.69 -4.33
CA GLY A 99 -5.16 2.80 -5.47
C GLY A 99 -4.60 3.50 -6.70
N GLY A 100 -4.98 3.02 -7.88
CA GLY A 100 -4.57 3.63 -9.14
C GLY A 100 -5.23 4.99 -9.38
N TRP A 101 -6.50 5.13 -9.04
CA TRP A 101 -7.31 6.30 -9.41
C TRP A 101 -8.12 6.89 -8.24
N HIS A 102 -8.22 6.21 -7.11
CA HIS A 102 -9.14 6.57 -6.03
C HIS A 102 -8.58 6.26 -4.66
N CYS A 103 -9.20 6.86 -3.64
CA CYS A 103 -8.87 6.67 -2.24
C CYS A 103 -10.09 6.20 -1.45
N LEU A 104 -9.85 5.43 -0.41
CA LEU A 104 -10.83 5.02 0.58
C LEU A 104 -10.29 5.31 1.97
N ALA A 105 -11.18 5.65 2.90
CA ALA A 105 -10.84 5.83 4.31
C ALA A 105 -11.96 5.26 5.18
N VAL A 106 -11.61 4.85 6.40
CA VAL A 106 -12.58 4.42 7.41
C VAL A 106 -12.29 5.13 8.73
N ASP A 107 -13.35 5.59 9.39
CA ASP A 107 -13.25 6.23 10.69
C ASP A 107 -13.39 5.23 11.85
N ASN A 108 -13.18 5.71 13.07
CA ASN A 108 -13.25 4.89 14.28
C ASN A 108 -14.67 4.41 14.62
N GLN A 109 -15.69 4.91 13.94
CA GLN A 109 -17.08 4.46 14.08
C GLN A 109 -17.46 3.38 13.07
N GLY A 110 -16.56 3.02 12.16
CA GLY A 110 -16.79 2.04 11.11
C GLY A 110 -17.47 2.61 9.87
N GLN A 111 -17.53 3.92 9.72
CA GLN A 111 -18.02 4.56 8.53
C GLN A 111 -16.90 4.69 7.49
N ALA A 112 -17.14 4.20 6.28
CA ALA A 112 -16.23 4.34 5.15
C ALA A 112 -16.55 5.57 4.30
N TYR A 113 -15.49 6.12 3.70
CA TYR A 113 -15.54 7.29 2.82
C TYR A 113 -14.77 6.95 1.55
N ALA A 114 -15.32 7.35 0.40
CA ALA A 114 -14.65 7.28 -0.89
C ALA A 114 -14.39 8.69 -1.42
N GLY A 115 -13.18 8.92 -1.90
CA GLY A 115 -12.77 10.12 -2.62
C GLY A 115 -12.37 9.74 -4.04
N CYS A 116 -12.89 10.48 -4.99
CA CYS A 116 -12.58 10.56 -6.41
C CYS A 116 -12.26 9.33 -7.24
N GLY A 117 -12.73 9.41 -8.46
CA GLY A 117 -12.49 8.45 -9.52
C GLY A 117 -13.64 7.46 -9.75
N GLU A 118 -14.68 7.45 -8.95
CA GLU A 118 -15.87 6.68 -9.30
C GLU A 118 -16.62 7.37 -10.44
N GLU A 119 -16.86 6.64 -11.53
CA GLU A 119 -17.72 7.14 -12.58
C GLU A 119 -19.14 7.36 -12.00
N PRO A 120 -19.74 8.54 -12.25
CA PRO A 120 -21.07 8.81 -11.78
C PRO A 120 -22.09 7.86 -12.43
N GLU A 121 -23.10 7.49 -11.65
CA GLU A 121 -24.30 6.82 -12.16
C GLU A 121 -24.78 7.52 -13.43
N ARG A 122 -24.97 6.76 -14.51
CA ARG A 122 -25.67 7.25 -15.68
C ARG A 122 -27.08 7.67 -15.25
N LYS A 123 -27.33 8.95 -15.14
CA LYS A 123 -28.72 9.43 -15.08
C LYS A 123 -29.40 9.06 -16.41
N ALA A 124 -30.41 8.24 -16.30
CA ALA A 124 -31.12 7.63 -17.41
C ALA A 124 -31.78 8.63 -18.41
N ASP A 125 -31.76 9.94 -18.09
CA ASP A 125 -32.61 10.91 -18.78
C ASP A 125 -31.96 11.79 -19.86
N THR A 126 -30.64 11.80 -19.99
CA THR A 126 -30.01 12.70 -20.99
C THR A 126 -28.96 12.07 -21.89
N GLY A 127 -28.64 10.80 -21.73
CA GLY A 127 -27.70 10.09 -22.62
C GLY A 127 -26.26 10.65 -22.66
N LYS A 128 -25.95 11.68 -21.87
CA LYS A 128 -24.59 12.25 -21.75
C LYS A 128 -23.97 11.86 -20.42
N PRO A 129 -22.72 11.36 -20.42
CA PRO A 129 -22.00 11.11 -19.18
C PRO A 129 -21.73 12.45 -18.50
N VAL A 130 -22.38 12.70 -17.38
CA VAL A 130 -21.99 13.81 -16.49
C VAL A 130 -20.84 13.30 -15.64
N ARG A 131 -19.60 13.55 -16.06
CA ARG A 131 -18.44 13.40 -15.21
C ARG A 131 -18.54 14.44 -14.09
N ARG A 132 -18.96 14.02 -12.94
CA ARG A 132 -18.66 14.72 -11.70
C ARG A 132 -17.57 13.93 -11.00
N ASP A 133 -16.34 14.35 -11.21
CA ASP A 133 -15.26 13.92 -10.36
C ASP A 133 -15.64 14.33 -8.93
N ILE A 134 -15.84 13.35 -8.05
CA ILE A 134 -16.13 13.62 -6.64
C ILE A 134 -14.80 13.98 -6.00
N VAL A 135 -14.49 15.27 -5.95
CA VAL A 135 -13.23 15.78 -5.38
C VAL A 135 -13.23 15.69 -3.85
N ILE A 136 -14.40 15.77 -3.23
CA ILE A 136 -14.55 15.75 -1.78
C ILE A 136 -15.01 14.38 -1.33
N PRO A 137 -14.32 13.73 -0.37
CA PRO A 137 -14.71 12.43 0.16
C PRO A 137 -16.16 12.42 0.66
N GLN A 138 -16.87 11.38 0.27
CA GLN A 138 -18.26 11.15 0.67
C GLN A 138 -18.43 9.79 1.33
N ARG A 139 -19.42 9.66 2.19
CA ARG A 139 -19.75 8.36 2.78
C ARG A 139 -20.11 7.36 1.70
N CYS A 140 -19.49 6.21 1.77
CA CYS A 140 -19.82 5.05 0.96
C CYS A 140 -20.25 3.89 1.86
N VAL A 141 -20.97 2.90 1.29
CA VAL A 141 -21.47 1.72 2.01
C VAL A 141 -22.08 2.02 3.39
N PRO A 142 -23.04 2.97 3.51
CA PRO A 142 -23.48 3.50 4.81
C PRO A 142 -24.18 2.47 5.70
N LYS A 143 -24.60 1.33 5.14
CA LYS A 143 -25.25 0.23 5.86
C LYS A 143 -24.28 -0.77 6.46
N LEU A 144 -22.97 -0.66 6.14
CA LEU A 144 -21.93 -1.56 6.61
C LEU A 144 -21.13 -0.94 7.74
N SER A 145 -20.79 -1.77 8.72
CA SER A 145 -19.80 -1.42 9.75
C SER A 145 -18.45 -1.90 9.28
N VAL A 146 -17.63 -0.99 8.77
CA VAL A 146 -16.35 -1.27 8.12
C VAL A 146 -15.20 -1.17 9.13
N ARG A 147 -14.23 -2.08 9.05
CA ARG A 147 -12.99 -2.00 9.82
C ARG A 147 -11.72 -1.85 8.98
N GLN A 148 -11.77 -2.21 7.69
CA GLN A 148 -10.64 -2.09 6.78
C GLN A 148 -11.12 -1.77 5.37
N VAL A 149 -10.38 -0.90 4.68
CA VAL A 149 -10.59 -0.57 3.28
C VAL A 149 -9.34 -0.90 2.47
N ALA A 150 -9.51 -1.25 1.21
CA ALA A 150 -8.42 -1.50 0.27
C ALA A 150 -8.81 -1.00 -1.12
N ALA A 151 -7.86 -0.43 -1.85
CA ALA A 151 -8.07 0.13 -3.18
C ALA A 151 -7.10 -0.49 -4.18
N GLY A 152 -7.62 -1.07 -5.23
CA GLY A 152 -6.86 -1.63 -6.34
C GLY A 152 -6.66 -0.64 -7.49
N GLY A 153 -6.33 -1.13 -8.67
CA GLY A 153 -6.19 -0.30 -9.86
C GLY A 153 -7.51 0.40 -10.22
N THR A 154 -8.59 -0.35 -10.21
CA THR A 154 -9.93 0.12 -10.64
C THR A 154 -11.07 -0.41 -9.77
N HIS A 155 -10.77 -1.03 -8.64
CA HIS A 155 -11.76 -1.61 -7.74
C HIS A 155 -11.51 -1.24 -6.29
N SER A 156 -12.56 -1.34 -5.50
CA SER A 156 -12.58 -1.08 -4.07
C SER A 156 -13.01 -2.33 -3.31
N VAL A 157 -12.41 -2.56 -2.16
CA VAL A 157 -12.73 -3.68 -1.27
C VAL A 157 -12.84 -3.19 0.16
N VAL A 158 -13.85 -3.63 0.88
CA VAL A 158 -14.00 -3.34 2.31
C VAL A 158 -14.19 -4.63 3.09
N LEU A 159 -13.63 -4.65 4.29
CA LEU A 159 -13.81 -5.69 5.28
C LEU A 159 -14.69 -5.14 6.40
N THR A 160 -15.79 -5.83 6.69
CA THR A 160 -16.70 -5.46 7.78
C THR A 160 -16.20 -5.97 9.12
N ARG A 161 -16.71 -5.40 10.21
CA ARG A 161 -16.44 -5.86 11.58
C ARG A 161 -16.93 -7.29 11.83
N GLU A 162 -17.89 -7.75 11.04
CA GLU A 162 -18.42 -9.13 11.07
C GLU A 162 -17.54 -10.14 10.33
N GLY A 163 -16.48 -9.67 9.64
CA GLY A 163 -15.58 -10.53 8.88
C GLY A 163 -16.05 -10.84 7.45
N HIS A 164 -16.96 -10.04 6.90
CA HIS A 164 -17.44 -10.14 5.52
C HIS A 164 -16.70 -9.18 4.62
N VAL A 165 -16.56 -9.53 3.35
CA VAL A 165 -15.87 -8.73 2.32
C VAL A 165 -16.87 -8.29 1.27
N TRP A 166 -16.85 -7.00 0.94
CA TRP A 166 -17.65 -6.37 -0.10
C TRP A 166 -16.73 -5.69 -1.11
N THR A 167 -17.14 -5.70 -2.37
CA THR A 167 -16.37 -5.11 -3.48
C THR A 167 -17.26 -4.39 -4.47
N TRP A 168 -16.69 -3.38 -5.13
CA TRP A 168 -17.29 -2.68 -6.27
C TRP A 168 -16.20 -2.11 -7.16
N GLY A 169 -16.57 -1.53 -8.28
CA GLY A 169 -15.67 -1.03 -9.30
C GLY A 169 -15.57 -1.98 -10.47
N GLN A 170 -14.46 -1.92 -11.20
CA GLN A 170 -14.23 -2.76 -12.36
C GLN A 170 -13.56 -4.07 -11.94
N PRO A 171 -14.28 -5.21 -12.00
CA PRO A 171 -13.69 -6.48 -11.64
C PRO A 171 -12.71 -6.97 -12.69
N TRP A 172 -11.81 -7.85 -12.29
CA TRP A 172 -10.97 -8.61 -13.19
C TRP A 172 -11.43 -10.08 -13.24
N PRO A 173 -11.37 -10.74 -14.43
CA PRO A 173 -10.93 -10.21 -15.72
C PRO A 173 -11.92 -9.22 -16.31
N PRO A 174 -11.44 -8.24 -17.10
CA PRO A 174 -12.32 -7.43 -17.92
C PRO A 174 -12.97 -8.35 -18.97
N GLY A 175 -14.25 -8.45 -18.95
CA GLY A 175 -15.05 -9.30 -19.82
C GLY A 175 -16.50 -8.87 -19.76
N ASP A 176 -17.45 -9.74 -20.05
CA ASP A 176 -18.88 -9.46 -20.06
C ASP A 176 -19.49 -8.99 -18.72
N ILE A 177 -18.67 -8.85 -17.69
CA ILE A 177 -19.11 -8.37 -16.39
C ILE A 177 -19.19 -6.85 -16.46
N LYS A 178 -20.41 -6.33 -16.41
CA LYS A 178 -20.66 -4.89 -16.27
C LYS A 178 -19.91 -4.36 -15.04
N GLN A 179 -19.36 -3.16 -15.17
CA GLN A 179 -18.84 -2.42 -14.03
C GLN A 179 -19.82 -2.52 -12.85
N ILE A 180 -19.32 -3.00 -11.71
CA ILE A 180 -20.14 -3.13 -10.51
C ILE A 180 -20.14 -1.76 -9.83
N SER A 181 -21.20 -0.96 -10.08
CA SER A 181 -21.37 0.37 -9.47
C SER A 181 -21.87 0.29 -8.02
N THR A 182 -22.51 -0.83 -7.66
CA THR A 182 -23.08 -1.05 -6.33
C THR A 182 -22.27 -2.10 -5.59
N PRO A 183 -21.88 -1.88 -4.32
CA PRO A 183 -21.17 -2.88 -3.53
C PRO A 183 -21.90 -4.21 -3.47
N VAL A 184 -21.16 -5.30 -3.73
CA VAL A 184 -21.64 -6.67 -3.63
C VAL A 184 -20.79 -7.46 -2.67
N ARG A 185 -21.41 -8.35 -1.90
CA ARG A 185 -20.68 -9.24 -0.99
C ARG A 185 -19.94 -10.31 -1.79
N VAL A 186 -18.66 -10.49 -1.48
CA VAL A 186 -17.86 -11.57 -2.03
C VAL A 186 -18.29 -12.88 -1.39
N GLN A 187 -18.75 -13.83 -2.21
CA GLN A 187 -19.20 -15.14 -1.73
C GLN A 187 -18.00 -16.04 -1.40
N GLY A 188 -18.20 -17.00 -0.48
CA GLY A 188 -17.17 -17.94 -0.09
C GLY A 188 -16.12 -17.42 0.90
N LEU A 189 -16.35 -16.25 1.49
CA LEU A 189 -15.49 -15.64 2.50
C LEU A 189 -16.29 -15.35 3.78
N ASP A 190 -15.98 -16.08 4.82
CA ASP A 190 -16.47 -15.84 6.17
C ASP A 190 -15.29 -15.76 7.14
N SER A 191 -15.46 -15.03 8.25
CA SER A 191 -14.44 -14.89 9.29
C SER A 191 -13.09 -14.37 8.73
N VAL A 192 -13.14 -13.35 7.88
CA VAL A 192 -11.95 -12.74 7.33
C VAL A 192 -11.29 -11.87 8.39
N ARG A 193 -9.98 -12.08 8.60
CA ARG A 193 -9.16 -11.31 9.54
C ARG A 193 -8.62 -10.03 8.93
N THR A 194 -8.08 -10.13 7.72
CA THR A 194 -7.49 -9.00 7.00
C THR A 194 -7.54 -9.20 5.49
N ILE A 195 -7.57 -8.10 4.77
CA ILE A 195 -7.54 -8.06 3.32
C ILE A 195 -6.34 -7.25 2.83
N THR A 196 -5.87 -7.57 1.64
CA THR A 196 -4.97 -6.73 0.85
C THR A 196 -5.31 -6.87 -0.62
N VAL A 197 -5.13 -5.81 -1.37
CA VAL A 197 -5.38 -5.85 -2.82
C VAL A 197 -4.19 -5.30 -3.58
N GLY A 198 -3.89 -5.94 -4.69
CA GLY A 198 -2.96 -5.43 -5.67
C GLY A 198 -3.67 -4.59 -6.73
N ALA A 199 -3.01 -4.34 -7.85
CA ALA A 199 -3.64 -3.59 -8.93
C ALA A 199 -4.88 -4.32 -9.48
N PHE A 200 -4.81 -5.64 -9.62
CA PHE A 200 -5.86 -6.45 -10.26
C PHE A 200 -6.16 -7.78 -9.56
N HIS A 201 -5.67 -7.99 -8.35
CA HIS A 201 -5.93 -9.20 -7.58
C HIS A 201 -6.14 -8.89 -6.11
N ASN A 202 -6.69 -9.85 -5.39
CA ASN A 202 -7.12 -9.71 -4.01
C ASN A 202 -6.63 -10.88 -3.18
N LEU A 203 -6.25 -10.62 -1.95
CA LEU A 203 -5.93 -11.61 -0.93
C LEU A 203 -6.77 -11.37 0.33
N ALA A 204 -7.24 -12.44 0.93
CA ALA A 204 -7.94 -12.40 2.21
C ALA A 204 -7.38 -13.49 3.13
N LEU A 205 -6.95 -13.11 4.31
CA LEU A 205 -6.51 -14.02 5.36
C LEU A 205 -7.69 -14.30 6.32
N LEU A 206 -8.05 -15.56 6.45
CA LEU A 206 -9.14 -15.99 7.34
C LEU A 206 -8.66 -16.17 8.79
N ASP A 207 -9.59 -16.15 9.73
CA ASP A 207 -9.27 -16.34 11.15
C ASP A 207 -8.66 -17.73 11.45
N ASP A 208 -8.98 -18.74 10.64
CA ASP A 208 -8.38 -20.08 10.73
C ASP A 208 -6.98 -20.20 10.11
N GLY A 209 -6.45 -19.10 9.56
CA GLY A 209 -5.11 -19.03 8.95
C GLY A 209 -5.06 -19.37 7.46
N VAL A 210 -6.17 -19.72 6.83
CA VAL A 210 -6.22 -19.98 5.39
C VAL A 210 -6.12 -18.67 4.62
N LEU A 211 -5.25 -18.60 3.61
CA LEU A 211 -5.14 -17.47 2.69
C LEU A 211 -5.94 -17.77 1.43
N MET A 212 -6.86 -16.86 1.09
CA MET A 212 -7.72 -16.92 -0.08
C MET A 212 -7.28 -15.86 -1.11
N ALA A 213 -7.41 -16.17 -2.41
CA ALA A 213 -7.06 -15.27 -3.49
C ALA A 213 -8.08 -15.32 -4.63
N TRP A 214 -8.27 -14.19 -5.31
CA TRP A 214 -9.10 -14.07 -6.52
C TRP A 214 -8.69 -12.87 -7.35
N GLY A 215 -9.08 -12.83 -8.61
CA GLY A 215 -8.78 -11.79 -9.58
C GLY A 215 -7.85 -12.23 -10.70
N ASN A 216 -7.00 -11.32 -11.16
CA ASN A 216 -6.02 -11.58 -12.22
C ASN A 216 -4.97 -12.60 -11.76
N ASN A 217 -4.58 -13.48 -12.67
CA ASN A 217 -3.58 -14.52 -12.41
C ASN A 217 -2.58 -14.70 -13.56
N GLU A 218 -2.41 -13.69 -14.39
CA GLU A 218 -1.54 -13.78 -15.59
C GLU A 218 -0.11 -14.20 -15.25
N TYR A 219 0.39 -13.82 -14.09
CA TYR A 219 1.75 -14.15 -13.62
C TYR A 219 1.78 -15.13 -12.44
N GLY A 220 0.66 -15.74 -12.11
CA GLY A 220 0.56 -16.64 -10.96
C GLY A 220 0.40 -15.93 -9.62
N GLN A 221 0.03 -14.64 -9.60
CA GLN A 221 -0.10 -13.84 -8.37
C GLN A 221 -1.18 -14.35 -7.41
N LEU A 222 -2.05 -15.25 -7.84
CA LEU A 222 -3.02 -15.91 -6.95
C LEU A 222 -2.42 -17.10 -6.17
N GLY A 223 -1.28 -17.63 -6.62
CA GLY A 223 -0.65 -18.76 -5.93
C GLY A 223 -1.40 -20.08 -6.04
N THR A 224 -2.12 -20.30 -7.14
CA THR A 224 -3.00 -21.46 -7.37
C THR A 224 -2.39 -22.57 -8.19
N GLY A 225 -1.11 -22.44 -8.55
CA GLY A 225 -0.37 -23.43 -9.36
C GLY A 225 -0.58 -23.29 -10.87
N ASP A 226 -1.30 -22.28 -11.31
CA ASP A 226 -1.58 -21.98 -12.71
C ASP A 226 -1.61 -20.47 -12.98
N THR A 227 -2.01 -20.09 -14.18
CA THR A 227 -2.17 -18.69 -14.60
C THR A 227 -3.61 -18.35 -14.98
N GLN A 228 -4.57 -19.16 -14.54
CA GLN A 228 -5.97 -18.92 -14.82
C GLN A 228 -6.56 -17.92 -13.80
N PRO A 229 -7.27 -16.88 -14.27
CA PRO A 229 -7.94 -15.94 -13.36
C PRO A 229 -9.06 -16.65 -12.59
N ARG A 230 -9.40 -16.08 -11.44
CA ARG A 230 -10.48 -16.57 -10.59
C ARG A 230 -11.45 -15.43 -10.27
N SER A 231 -12.71 -15.63 -10.59
CA SER A 231 -13.79 -14.69 -10.20
C SER A 231 -14.26 -14.90 -8.76
N GLN A 232 -13.99 -16.06 -8.19
CA GLN A 232 -14.33 -16.43 -6.82
C GLN A 232 -13.08 -16.73 -6.00
N PRO A 233 -13.06 -16.43 -4.70
CA PRO A 233 -11.94 -16.78 -3.82
C PRO A 233 -11.66 -18.27 -3.81
N ILE A 234 -10.38 -18.61 -3.93
CA ILE A 234 -9.90 -19.99 -3.73
C ILE A 234 -8.66 -19.99 -2.82
N PRO A 235 -8.39 -21.10 -2.12
CA PRO A 235 -7.21 -21.18 -1.26
C PRO A 235 -5.89 -21.05 -2.05
N VAL A 236 -4.97 -20.27 -1.51
CA VAL A 236 -3.59 -20.24 -1.97
C VAL A 236 -2.88 -21.53 -1.59
N GLN A 237 -2.13 -22.13 -2.52
CA GLN A 237 -1.43 -23.39 -2.29
C GLN A 237 -0.07 -23.16 -1.61
N GLY A 238 0.52 -24.24 -1.07
CA GLY A 238 1.90 -24.24 -0.59
C GLY A 238 2.16 -23.53 0.74
N LEU A 239 1.12 -23.08 1.46
CA LEU A 239 1.24 -22.39 2.75
C LEU A 239 0.70 -23.25 3.93
N SER A 240 0.35 -24.48 3.68
CA SER A 240 -0.20 -25.39 4.72
C SER A 240 0.82 -25.61 5.84
N GLY A 241 0.34 -25.56 7.08
CA GLY A 241 1.18 -25.71 8.28
C GLY A 241 1.95 -24.46 8.70
N LEU A 242 1.84 -23.37 7.96
CA LEU A 242 2.44 -22.07 8.30
C LEU A 242 1.41 -21.19 9.02
N THR A 243 1.87 -20.44 10.03
CA THR A 243 1.07 -19.41 10.68
C THR A 243 1.39 -18.06 10.03
N LEU A 244 0.46 -17.54 9.25
CA LEU A 244 0.61 -16.24 8.57
C LEU A 244 0.20 -15.10 9.51
N VAL A 245 1.02 -14.06 9.57
CA VAL A 245 0.77 -12.87 10.40
C VAL A 245 0.57 -11.61 9.58
N ASP A 246 1.03 -11.59 8.33
CA ASP A 246 0.84 -10.46 7.41
C ASP A 246 0.81 -10.92 5.96
N ILE A 247 0.12 -10.15 5.13
CA ILE A 247 0.00 -10.38 3.68
C ILE A 247 0.15 -9.05 2.95
N ALA A 248 0.69 -9.08 1.76
CA ALA A 248 0.78 -7.91 0.90
C ALA A 248 0.57 -8.28 -0.57
N ALA A 249 -0.03 -7.36 -1.32
CA ALA A 249 -0.25 -7.48 -2.75
C ALA A 249 0.23 -6.21 -3.45
N GLY A 250 1.04 -6.37 -4.47
CA GLY A 250 1.54 -5.28 -5.30
C GLY A 250 0.82 -5.21 -6.65
N GLY A 251 1.47 -4.58 -7.63
CA GLY A 251 0.90 -4.50 -8.99
C GLY A 251 0.60 -5.88 -9.57
N TRP A 252 1.56 -6.81 -9.45
CA TRP A 252 1.51 -8.12 -10.10
C TRP A 252 2.08 -9.26 -9.25
N HIS A 253 2.34 -9.03 -7.98
CA HIS A 253 2.93 -10.04 -7.10
C HIS A 253 2.30 -10.00 -5.71
N SER A 254 2.56 -11.03 -4.95
CA SER A 254 2.00 -11.24 -3.63
C SER A 254 3.06 -11.74 -2.66
N THR A 255 2.90 -11.42 -1.39
CA THR A 255 3.75 -11.93 -0.30
C THR A 255 2.91 -12.33 0.89
N ALA A 256 3.44 -13.27 1.66
CA ALA A 256 2.95 -13.65 2.97
C ALA A 256 4.10 -13.74 3.96
N LEU A 257 3.86 -13.33 5.19
CA LEU A 257 4.82 -13.31 6.28
C LEU A 257 4.36 -14.30 7.35
N THR A 258 5.27 -15.15 7.80
CA THR A 258 5.02 -16.09 8.88
C THR A 258 5.35 -15.50 10.25
N ASP A 259 4.86 -16.12 11.32
CA ASP A 259 5.07 -15.70 12.71
C ASP A 259 6.53 -15.84 13.18
N ASP A 260 7.33 -16.66 12.50
CA ASP A 260 8.77 -16.82 12.73
C ASP A 260 9.64 -15.90 11.84
N GLY A 261 9.03 -14.94 11.14
CA GLY A 261 9.74 -13.92 10.35
C GLY A 261 10.19 -14.36 8.97
N GLU A 262 9.63 -15.45 8.43
CA GLU A 262 9.93 -15.93 7.09
C GLU A 262 8.98 -15.31 6.05
N VAL A 263 9.52 -14.96 4.89
CA VAL A 263 8.80 -14.35 3.78
C VAL A 263 8.57 -15.36 2.66
N TYR A 264 7.35 -15.43 2.17
CA TYR A 264 6.96 -16.18 0.97
C TYR A 264 6.51 -15.19 -0.11
N GLY A 265 6.98 -15.39 -1.33
CA GLY A 265 6.64 -14.55 -2.49
C GLY A 265 6.18 -15.37 -3.66
N TRP A 266 5.27 -14.81 -4.46
CA TRP A 266 4.76 -15.41 -5.71
C TRP A 266 4.21 -14.34 -6.64
N GLY A 267 3.90 -14.75 -7.86
CA GLY A 267 3.47 -13.85 -8.92
C GLY A 267 4.60 -13.44 -9.85
N ARG A 268 4.55 -12.22 -10.37
CA ARG A 268 5.50 -11.73 -11.36
C ARG A 268 6.89 -11.57 -10.78
N GLY A 269 7.87 -12.23 -11.41
CA GLY A 269 9.27 -12.20 -10.96
C GLY A 269 10.15 -11.20 -11.71
N GLU A 270 9.66 -10.62 -12.80
CA GLU A 270 10.41 -9.66 -13.61
C GLU A 270 10.97 -8.51 -12.74
N HIS A 271 12.15 -8.03 -13.06
CA HIS A 271 12.93 -7.05 -12.31
C HIS A 271 13.43 -7.52 -10.92
N GLY A 272 13.15 -8.76 -10.52
CA GLY A 272 13.60 -9.27 -9.22
C GLY A 272 12.72 -8.85 -8.03
N ARG A 273 11.48 -8.43 -8.28
CA ARG A 273 10.56 -7.96 -7.22
C ARG A 273 10.17 -9.00 -6.18
N LEU A 274 10.44 -10.28 -6.44
CA LEU A 274 10.17 -11.37 -5.49
C LEU A 274 11.34 -11.66 -4.53
N GLY A 275 12.54 -11.15 -4.81
CA GLY A 275 13.70 -11.32 -3.93
C GLY A 275 14.43 -12.66 -4.08
N PHE A 276 14.34 -13.32 -5.23
CA PHE A 276 14.99 -14.61 -5.51
C PHE A 276 16.36 -14.48 -6.19
N GLY A 277 17.03 -13.35 -6.01
CA GLY A 277 18.36 -13.12 -6.57
C GLY A 277 18.35 -13.05 -8.09
N ASP A 278 19.14 -13.87 -8.75
CA ASP A 278 19.24 -13.88 -10.21
C ASP A 278 18.08 -14.61 -10.89
N ASP A 279 17.29 -15.38 -10.15
CA ASP A 279 16.04 -15.97 -10.63
C ASP A 279 14.94 -14.91 -10.68
N LYS A 280 14.66 -14.39 -11.86
CA LYS A 280 13.61 -13.40 -12.13
C LYS A 280 12.38 -14.00 -12.81
N SER A 281 12.22 -15.32 -12.75
CA SER A 281 11.04 -16.01 -13.27
C SER A 281 9.83 -15.78 -12.36
N SER A 282 8.64 -15.77 -12.95
CA SER A 282 7.38 -15.72 -12.23
C SER A 282 7.12 -17.03 -11.49
N LYS A 283 6.43 -16.95 -10.35
CA LYS A 283 6.12 -18.09 -9.49
C LYS A 283 4.61 -18.25 -9.36
N MET A 284 4.09 -19.40 -9.71
CA MET A 284 2.65 -19.70 -9.64
C MET A 284 2.20 -20.24 -8.28
N VAL A 285 3.14 -20.52 -7.40
CA VAL A 285 2.91 -20.94 -6.01
C VAL A 285 3.86 -20.19 -5.07
N PRO A 286 3.46 -19.93 -3.82
CA PRO A 286 4.34 -19.32 -2.83
C PRO A 286 5.66 -20.07 -2.68
N GLN A 287 6.76 -19.32 -2.66
CA GLN A 287 8.09 -19.84 -2.39
C GLN A 287 8.77 -19.00 -1.33
N ARG A 288 9.50 -19.65 -0.42
CA ARG A 288 10.27 -18.98 0.60
C ARG A 288 11.36 -18.12 -0.01
N VAL A 289 11.47 -16.88 0.44
CA VAL A 289 12.54 -15.95 0.04
C VAL A 289 13.78 -16.24 0.89
N GLN A 290 14.65 -17.12 0.41
CA GLN A 290 15.85 -17.60 1.13
C GLN A 290 16.81 -16.48 1.49
N LEU A 291 16.92 -15.45 0.65
CA LEU A 291 17.84 -14.33 0.87
C LEU A 291 17.42 -13.42 2.03
N LEU A 292 16.20 -13.58 2.56
CA LEU A 292 15.71 -12.91 3.77
C LEU A 292 15.64 -13.85 4.98
N ALA A 293 16.10 -15.09 4.85
CA ALA A 293 16.09 -16.06 5.94
C ALA A 293 16.91 -15.58 7.15
N GLY A 294 16.33 -15.68 8.34
CA GLY A 294 16.99 -15.27 9.60
C GLY A 294 17.01 -13.77 9.87
N GLU A 295 16.39 -12.94 9.04
CA GLU A 295 16.38 -11.48 9.19
C GLU A 295 15.27 -10.95 10.11
N ASP A 296 14.46 -11.81 10.72
CA ASP A 296 13.34 -11.43 11.59
C ASP A 296 12.43 -10.37 10.95
N ILE A 297 11.86 -10.69 9.79
CA ILE A 297 10.99 -9.79 9.06
C ILE A 297 9.65 -9.66 9.80
N VAL A 298 9.19 -8.42 9.98
CA VAL A 298 7.92 -8.08 10.65
C VAL A 298 6.90 -7.44 9.72
N GLN A 299 7.32 -6.98 8.55
CA GLN A 299 6.44 -6.43 7.51
C GLN A 299 7.07 -6.60 6.13
N VAL A 300 6.24 -6.87 5.13
CA VAL A 300 6.62 -6.73 3.72
C VAL A 300 5.61 -5.83 3.05
N SER A 301 6.06 -4.88 2.23
CA SER A 301 5.22 -4.05 1.37
C SER A 301 5.58 -4.29 -0.09
N CYS A 302 4.57 -4.47 -0.92
CA CYS A 302 4.68 -4.73 -2.34
C CYS A 302 4.20 -3.52 -3.13
N GLY A 303 5.07 -2.97 -3.98
CA GLY A 303 4.75 -1.89 -4.89
C GLY A 303 4.38 -2.36 -6.30
N GLY A 304 4.40 -1.45 -7.25
CA GLY A 304 4.16 -1.78 -8.66
C GLY A 304 5.20 -2.75 -9.23
N THR A 305 6.47 -2.50 -8.94
CA THR A 305 7.61 -3.26 -9.50
C THR A 305 8.73 -3.54 -8.49
N HIS A 306 8.52 -3.25 -7.22
CA HIS A 306 9.52 -3.45 -6.15
C HIS A 306 8.85 -3.89 -4.85
N SER A 307 9.66 -4.29 -3.90
CA SER A 307 9.23 -4.73 -2.58
C SER A 307 10.22 -4.23 -1.51
N VAL A 308 9.73 -4.02 -0.31
CA VAL A 308 10.54 -3.70 0.87
C VAL A 308 10.14 -4.61 2.02
N ALA A 309 11.13 -5.23 2.65
CA ALA A 309 10.99 -6.02 3.86
C ALA A 309 11.56 -5.25 5.05
N LEU A 310 10.80 -5.19 6.15
CA LEU A 310 11.16 -4.51 7.38
C LEU A 310 11.51 -5.52 8.45
N THR A 311 12.67 -5.37 9.08
CA THR A 311 13.10 -6.21 10.19
C THR A 311 12.57 -5.69 11.53
N LYS A 312 12.56 -6.57 12.54
CA LYS A 312 12.14 -6.24 13.90
C LYS A 312 12.96 -5.11 14.53
N ASP A 313 14.24 -5.01 14.19
CA ASP A 313 15.16 -3.97 14.68
C ASP A 313 15.16 -2.69 13.81
N GLY A 314 14.27 -2.60 12.84
CA GLY A 314 14.03 -1.37 12.06
C GLY A 314 14.92 -1.20 10.82
N ARG A 315 15.56 -2.25 10.33
CA ARG A 315 16.27 -2.23 9.04
C ARG A 315 15.30 -2.52 7.89
N MET A 316 15.55 -1.92 6.74
CA MET A 316 14.76 -2.09 5.53
C MET A 316 15.61 -2.73 4.44
N TYR A 317 15.10 -3.81 3.83
CA TYR A 317 15.67 -4.45 2.66
C TYR A 317 14.76 -4.21 1.46
N SER A 318 15.27 -3.59 0.41
CA SER A 318 14.52 -3.35 -0.83
C SER A 318 15.04 -4.23 -1.96
N PHE A 319 14.19 -4.54 -2.91
CA PHE A 319 14.51 -5.34 -4.10
C PHE A 319 13.46 -5.12 -5.21
N GLY A 320 13.85 -5.38 -6.43
CA GLY A 320 13.03 -5.17 -7.60
C GLY A 320 13.60 -4.14 -8.57
N ARG A 321 12.72 -3.44 -9.28
CA ARG A 321 13.10 -2.42 -10.24
C ARG A 321 13.69 -1.19 -9.56
N GLY A 322 14.87 -0.77 -10.02
CA GLY A 322 15.61 0.34 -9.44
C GLY A 322 15.46 1.69 -10.17
N ASP A 323 14.71 1.75 -11.27
CA ASP A 323 14.45 2.99 -11.99
C ASP A 323 13.83 4.01 -11.05
N HIS A 324 14.13 5.29 -11.27
CA HIS A 324 13.70 6.41 -10.43
C HIS A 324 14.20 6.38 -8.97
N GLY A 325 15.13 5.49 -8.65
CA GLY A 325 15.69 5.42 -7.30
C GLY A 325 14.79 4.81 -6.23
N ARG A 326 13.72 4.09 -6.61
CA ARG A 326 12.70 3.54 -5.69
C ARG A 326 13.22 2.53 -4.68
N LEU A 327 14.44 2.00 -4.88
CA LEU A 327 15.08 1.08 -3.91
C LEU A 327 15.85 1.80 -2.80
N GLY A 328 16.16 3.10 -2.97
CA GLY A 328 16.80 3.91 -1.93
C GLY A 328 18.30 3.67 -1.74
N TYR A 329 19.00 3.09 -2.72
CA TYR A 329 20.44 2.74 -2.61
C TYR A 329 21.39 3.91 -2.92
N GLY A 330 20.89 5.10 -3.29
CA GLY A 330 21.71 6.18 -3.82
C GLY A 330 22.13 5.98 -5.28
N ARG A 331 21.53 5.01 -5.96
CA ARG A 331 21.77 4.66 -7.35
C ARG A 331 20.58 3.93 -7.96
N LYS A 332 20.50 3.92 -9.29
CA LYS A 332 19.44 3.24 -10.05
C LYS A 332 19.88 1.83 -10.46
N VAL A 333 19.74 0.87 -9.57
CA VAL A 333 20.10 -0.54 -9.81
C VAL A 333 18.87 -1.42 -9.63
N THR A 334 18.53 -2.19 -10.64
CA THR A 334 17.51 -3.24 -10.59
C THR A 334 18.14 -4.53 -10.07
N THR A 335 17.57 -5.12 -9.02
CA THR A 335 18.15 -6.32 -8.40
C THR A 335 17.07 -7.20 -7.76
N GLY A 336 17.25 -8.51 -7.88
CA GLY A 336 16.50 -9.51 -7.12
C GLY A 336 17.15 -9.88 -5.78
N HIS A 337 18.34 -9.33 -5.49
CA HIS A 337 19.03 -9.54 -4.22
C HIS A 337 18.62 -8.47 -3.22
N PRO A 338 17.86 -8.82 -2.15
CA PRO A 338 17.52 -7.86 -1.10
C PRO A 338 18.76 -7.21 -0.52
N ALA A 339 18.77 -5.88 -0.49
CA ALA A 339 19.87 -5.12 0.09
C ALA A 339 19.33 -4.04 1.04
N GLU A 340 20.10 -3.76 2.09
CA GLU A 340 19.71 -2.81 3.12
C GLU A 340 19.73 -1.38 2.59
N VAL A 341 18.68 -0.63 2.90
CA VAL A 341 18.59 0.81 2.69
C VAL A 341 19.34 1.50 3.82
N THR A 342 20.49 2.11 3.54
CA THR A 342 21.38 2.70 4.58
C THR A 342 21.61 4.19 4.41
N HIS A 343 21.37 4.73 3.23
CA HIS A 343 21.69 6.12 2.88
C HIS A 343 20.88 7.11 3.69
N ASN A 344 21.52 8.11 4.29
CA ASN A 344 20.94 9.17 5.11
C ASN A 344 20.24 8.71 6.42
N LEU A 345 20.28 7.45 6.77
CA LEU A 345 19.63 6.94 7.99
C LEU A 345 20.47 7.17 9.28
N ARG A 346 21.69 7.68 9.16
CA ARG A 346 22.56 8.04 10.29
C ARG A 346 22.67 9.54 10.54
N GLN A 347 21.93 10.35 9.80
CA GLN A 347 21.88 11.80 10.01
C GLN A 347 20.90 12.11 11.15
N PRO A 348 21.39 12.68 12.27
CA PRO A 348 20.53 12.97 13.40
C PRO A 348 19.51 14.07 13.06
N PRO A 349 18.37 14.12 13.75
CA PRO A 349 17.47 15.28 13.71
C PRO A 349 18.19 16.56 14.10
N GLU A 350 17.82 17.68 13.46
CA GLU A 350 18.50 18.98 13.64
C GLU A 350 18.46 19.55 15.07
N ASP A 351 17.52 19.12 15.88
CA ASP A 351 17.26 19.65 17.22
C ASP A 351 17.68 18.70 18.35
N LEU A 352 18.54 17.71 18.05
CA LEU A 352 19.13 16.85 19.07
C LEU A 352 20.29 17.53 19.79
N SER A 353 20.39 17.27 21.10
CA SER A 353 21.55 17.67 21.89
C SER A 353 22.83 16.97 21.41
N SER A 354 23.99 17.58 21.61
CA SER A 354 25.28 17.06 21.17
C SER A 354 25.61 15.63 21.67
N ASN A 355 24.97 15.20 22.75
CA ASN A 355 25.19 13.88 23.36
C ASN A 355 24.25 12.78 22.77
N GLU A 356 23.29 13.14 21.93
CA GLU A 356 22.29 12.23 21.35
C GLU A 356 22.44 12.09 19.83
N THR A 357 23.54 12.60 19.27
CA THR A 357 23.77 12.61 17.82
C THR A 357 24.29 11.27 17.28
N GLU A 358 24.77 10.38 18.15
CA GLU A 358 25.11 9.02 17.74
C GLU A 358 23.87 8.13 17.75
N GLY A 359 23.53 7.56 16.60
CA GLY A 359 22.34 6.74 16.46
C GLY A 359 21.98 6.50 15.01
N ARG A 360 20.76 6.01 14.83
CA ARG A 360 20.16 5.81 13.48
C ARG A 360 18.65 5.95 13.51
N TRP A 361 18.11 6.26 12.34
CA TRP A 361 16.70 6.09 12.08
C TRP A 361 16.35 4.62 11.90
N CYS A 362 15.42 4.12 12.69
CA CYS A 362 14.89 2.76 12.60
C CYS A 362 13.48 2.81 12.07
N ALA A 363 13.19 2.05 11.01
CA ALA A 363 11.86 2.01 10.42
C ALA A 363 10.88 1.23 11.30
N LYS A 364 9.65 1.74 11.37
CA LYS A 364 8.52 1.14 12.10
C LYS A 364 7.42 0.66 11.16
N LEU A 365 7.32 1.25 9.97
CA LEU A 365 6.35 0.91 8.96
C LEU A 365 6.88 1.33 7.59
N VAL A 366 6.65 0.51 6.57
CA VAL A 366 7.03 0.77 5.19
C VAL A 366 5.83 0.68 4.26
N ALA A 367 5.85 1.47 3.19
CA ALA A 367 4.82 1.44 2.16
C ALA A 367 5.45 1.64 0.78
N CYS A 368 5.21 0.70 -0.13
CA CYS A 368 5.68 0.74 -1.50
C CYS A 368 4.56 1.18 -2.44
N GLY A 369 4.82 2.20 -3.24
CA GLY A 369 3.92 2.68 -4.28
C GLY A 369 4.29 2.19 -5.68
N GLY A 370 3.74 2.84 -6.69
CA GLY A 370 4.03 2.51 -8.08
C GLY A 370 5.51 2.72 -8.44
N ARG A 371 6.09 3.84 -8.02
CA ARG A 371 7.48 4.24 -8.34
C ARG A 371 8.20 4.91 -7.18
N HIS A 372 7.68 4.78 -5.96
CA HIS A 372 8.23 5.42 -4.77
C HIS A 372 8.03 4.56 -3.54
N THR A 373 8.68 4.94 -2.45
CA THR A 373 8.59 4.26 -1.17
C THR A 373 8.47 5.29 -0.05
N LEU A 374 7.67 4.98 0.96
CA LEU A 374 7.51 5.75 2.20
C LEU A 374 7.88 4.88 3.38
N ALA A 375 8.34 5.48 4.46
CA ALA A 375 8.48 4.81 5.75
C ALA A 375 8.23 5.77 6.90
N ILE A 376 7.75 5.25 8.01
CA ILE A 376 7.78 5.91 9.32
C ILE A 376 9.04 5.42 10.02
N VAL A 377 9.84 6.34 10.51
CA VAL A 377 11.10 6.05 11.21
C VAL A 377 11.14 6.71 12.57
N GLU A 378 11.87 6.10 13.49
CA GLU A 378 12.12 6.58 14.84
C GLU A 378 13.63 6.64 15.07
N TRP A 379 14.11 7.78 15.62
CA TRP A 379 15.52 7.91 15.99
C TRP A 379 15.83 7.08 17.23
N ARG A 380 16.82 6.23 17.12
CA ARG A 380 17.38 5.46 18.24
C ARG A 380 18.83 5.83 18.42
N GLY A 381 19.15 6.42 19.57
CA GLY A 381 20.52 6.63 20.03
C GLY A 381 21.25 5.31 20.25
N SER A 382 22.56 5.31 20.01
CA SER A 382 23.44 4.15 20.26
C SER A 382 23.70 3.93 21.73
#